data_fac6f84bef03847082558e71df43cdc3
#
_entry.id   fac6f84bef03847082558e71df43cdc3
#
_cell.length_a   1.000
_cell.length_b   1.000
_cell.length_c   1.000
_cell.angle_alpha   90.00
_cell.angle_beta   90.00
_cell.angle_gamma   90.00
#
_symmetry.space_group_name_H-M   'P 1'
#
loop_
_entity.id
_entity.type
_entity.pdbx_description
1 polymer ?
#
loop_
_entity_poly.entity_id
_entity_poly.type
_entity_poly.pdbx_seq_one_letter_code
_entity_poly.pdbx_strand_id
1 'polypeptide(L)'
;EAPHGRKDYLSELEPNRIAGVELIKNRVELVHVLGGKEIVLHMYLPTKSFEEKPETKELFYQQACKSLDELQPYCKELGVKICLENLFEASAEAQIEQFDYLFGRYPADFLGLCIDTGHANLVGGNEFIKLLATRYADRFFCQHLNDNKGWGKEDGCGDAHRLPGECSIDWKETMKLVRASAYEQPFVMEVSKPEGED
;
A
#
# COMPACT_ATOMS: atom_id res chain seq x y z
N GLU A 1 -9.24 -2.25 9.38
CA GLU A 1 -9.37 -3.37 8.43
C GLU A 1 -10.84 -3.64 8.17
N ALA A 2 -11.26 -3.61 6.92
CA ALA A 2 -12.59 -4.08 6.58
C ALA A 2 -12.59 -5.60 6.68
N PRO A 3 -13.53 -6.22 7.43
CA PRO A 3 -13.62 -7.67 7.48
C PRO A 3 -13.85 -8.19 6.06
N HIS A 4 -13.04 -9.16 5.64
CA HIS A 4 -13.12 -9.83 4.36
C HIS A 4 -14.60 -10.07 3.95
N GLY A 5 -15.04 -9.46 2.87
CA GLY A 5 -16.28 -9.75 2.18
C GLY A 5 -17.49 -8.84 2.42
N ARG A 6 -17.43 -7.77 3.20
CA ARG A 6 -18.67 -6.98 3.48
C ARG A 6 -18.67 -5.52 3.04
N LYS A 7 -17.55 -4.88 2.82
CA LYS A 7 -17.48 -3.48 2.32
C LYS A 7 -16.15 -3.31 1.61
N ASP A 8 -16.03 -3.94 0.47
CA ASP A 8 -14.79 -4.01 -0.27
C ASP A 8 -14.96 -3.25 -1.58
N TYR A 9 -14.21 -2.17 -1.73
CA TYR A 9 -14.20 -1.36 -2.94
C TYR A 9 -13.71 -2.10 -4.19
N LEU A 10 -13.20 -3.32 -4.04
CA LEU A 10 -12.79 -4.24 -5.11
C LEU A 10 -13.83 -5.32 -5.40
N SER A 11 -14.96 -5.33 -4.68
CA SER A 11 -15.95 -6.39 -4.75
C SER A 11 -16.58 -6.50 -6.14
N GLU A 12 -16.76 -7.74 -6.61
CA GLU A 12 -17.55 -8.05 -7.80
C GLU A 12 -19.06 -7.76 -7.58
N LEU A 13 -19.49 -7.80 -6.32
CA LEU A 13 -20.87 -7.47 -5.94
C LEU A 13 -21.02 -5.97 -5.79
N GLU A 14 -21.74 -5.34 -6.72
CA GLU A 14 -21.88 -3.90 -6.79
C GLU A 14 -22.34 -3.21 -5.48
N PRO A 15 -23.32 -3.74 -4.70
CA PRO A 15 -23.68 -3.15 -3.43
C PRO A 15 -22.52 -3.12 -2.40
N ASN A 16 -21.66 -4.15 -2.43
CA ASN A 16 -20.49 -4.20 -1.54
C ASN A 16 -19.42 -3.23 -2.00
N ARG A 17 -19.19 -3.14 -3.32
CA ARG A 17 -18.25 -2.18 -3.91
C ARG A 17 -18.64 -0.74 -3.56
N ILE A 18 -19.92 -0.37 -3.77
CA ILE A 18 -20.44 0.96 -3.42
C ILE A 18 -20.25 1.25 -1.94
N ALA A 19 -20.58 0.30 -1.07
CA ALA A 19 -20.41 0.46 0.38
C ALA A 19 -18.91 0.63 0.75
N GLY A 20 -18.00 -0.05 0.04
CA GLY A 20 -16.55 0.12 0.19
C GLY A 20 -16.09 1.52 -0.24
N VAL A 21 -16.55 2.01 -1.37
CA VAL A 21 -16.27 3.37 -1.86
C VAL A 21 -16.75 4.44 -0.88
N GLU A 22 -17.99 4.32 -0.37
CA GLU A 22 -18.52 5.25 0.63
C GLU A 22 -17.72 5.23 1.94
N LEU A 23 -17.22 4.06 2.35
CA LEU A 23 -16.33 3.97 3.51
C LEU A 23 -15.02 4.72 3.29
N ILE A 24 -14.43 4.61 2.09
CA ILE A 24 -13.20 5.35 1.73
C ILE A 24 -13.48 6.85 1.71
N LYS A 25 -14.57 7.31 1.11
CA LYS A 25 -14.97 8.74 1.13
C LYS A 25 -15.05 9.29 2.55
N ASN A 26 -15.67 8.55 3.47
CA ASN A 26 -15.70 8.94 4.89
C ASN A 26 -14.29 9.08 5.50
N ARG A 27 -13.32 8.25 5.10
CA ARG A 27 -11.93 8.36 5.57
C ARG A 27 -11.23 9.56 4.95
N VAL A 28 -11.47 9.84 3.68
CA VAL A 28 -10.96 11.02 2.97
C VAL A 28 -11.47 12.30 3.65
N GLU A 29 -12.75 12.38 3.99
CA GLU A 29 -13.33 13.51 4.75
C GLU A 29 -12.66 13.69 6.12
N LEU A 30 -12.52 12.60 6.86
CA LEU A 30 -11.87 12.65 8.18
C LEU A 30 -10.43 13.18 8.08
N VAL A 31 -9.65 12.65 7.12
CA VAL A 31 -8.27 13.08 6.89
C VAL A 31 -8.22 14.55 6.49
N HIS A 32 -9.11 15.01 5.58
CA HIS A 32 -9.23 16.40 5.19
C HIS A 32 -9.50 17.32 6.39
N VAL A 33 -10.49 16.97 7.22
CA VAL A 33 -10.85 17.77 8.43
C VAL A 33 -9.69 17.83 9.43
N LEU A 34 -8.91 16.76 9.55
CA LEU A 34 -7.71 16.71 10.40
C LEU A 34 -6.48 17.40 9.79
N GLY A 35 -6.59 17.91 8.55
CA GLY A 35 -5.49 18.57 7.85
C GLY A 35 -4.49 17.61 7.21
N GLY A 36 -4.77 16.30 7.18
CA GLY A 36 -3.98 15.29 6.48
C GLY A 36 -4.09 15.43 4.96
N LYS A 37 -3.20 14.78 4.24
CA LYS A 37 -3.08 14.87 2.79
C LYS A 37 -3.15 13.53 2.07
N GLU A 38 -2.95 12.44 2.77
CA GLU A 38 -2.89 11.09 2.22
C GLU A 38 -3.72 10.12 3.07
N ILE A 39 -4.32 9.12 2.40
CA ILE A 39 -4.82 7.90 3.01
C ILE A 39 -4.14 6.69 2.38
N VAL A 40 -3.90 5.66 3.15
CA VAL A 40 -3.35 4.39 2.66
C VAL A 40 -4.48 3.40 2.39
N LEU A 41 -4.43 2.74 1.23
CA LEU A 41 -5.32 1.66 0.86
C LEU A 41 -4.53 0.39 0.55
N HIS A 42 -4.99 -0.72 1.11
CA HIS A 42 -4.57 -2.04 0.70
C HIS A 42 -5.37 -2.49 -0.52
N MET A 43 -4.67 -2.94 -1.56
CA MET A 43 -5.26 -3.52 -2.76
C MET A 43 -4.71 -4.95 -2.94
N TYR A 44 -5.26 -5.88 -2.17
CA TYR A 44 -4.85 -7.29 -2.20
C TYR A 44 -5.07 -7.91 -3.57
N LEU A 45 -4.00 -8.49 -4.14
CA LEU A 45 -4.08 -9.21 -5.41
C LEU A 45 -4.49 -10.67 -5.14
N PRO A 46 -5.64 -11.14 -5.63
CA PRO A 46 -6.03 -12.53 -5.50
C PRO A 46 -5.31 -13.41 -6.54
N THR A 47 -3.96 -13.46 -6.45
CA THR A 47 -3.07 -14.11 -7.44
C THR A 47 -3.45 -15.55 -7.71
N LYS A 48 -3.85 -16.31 -6.69
CA LYS A 48 -4.34 -17.67 -6.86
C LYS A 48 -5.59 -17.74 -7.74
N SER A 49 -6.54 -16.82 -7.57
CA SER A 49 -7.73 -16.76 -8.42
C SER A 49 -7.37 -16.40 -9.86
N PHE A 50 -6.36 -15.53 -10.07
CA PHE A 50 -5.88 -15.17 -11.40
C PHE A 50 -5.22 -16.35 -12.12
N GLU A 51 -4.49 -17.21 -11.39
CA GLU A 51 -3.88 -18.43 -11.92
C GLU A 51 -4.94 -19.48 -12.29
N GLU A 52 -5.94 -19.68 -11.43
CA GLU A 52 -7.01 -20.66 -11.63
C GLU A 52 -8.01 -20.22 -12.70
N LYS A 53 -8.29 -18.92 -12.81
CA LYS A 53 -9.28 -18.31 -13.71
C LYS A 53 -8.78 -16.95 -14.21
N PRO A 54 -8.03 -16.91 -15.32
CA PRO A 54 -7.42 -15.66 -15.82
C PRO A 54 -8.42 -14.51 -16.06
N GLU A 55 -9.66 -14.81 -16.38
CA GLU A 55 -10.72 -13.81 -16.56
C GLU A 55 -11.04 -13.01 -15.29
N THR A 56 -10.74 -13.57 -14.10
CA THR A 56 -10.94 -12.86 -12.83
C THR A 56 -9.98 -11.68 -12.66
N LYS A 57 -8.81 -11.71 -13.32
CA LYS A 57 -7.85 -10.61 -13.30
C LYS A 57 -8.42 -9.35 -13.97
N GLU A 58 -9.05 -9.54 -15.15
CA GLU A 58 -9.67 -8.42 -15.84
C GLU A 58 -10.83 -7.83 -15.03
N LEU A 59 -11.68 -8.67 -14.48
CA LEU A 59 -12.80 -8.24 -13.62
C LEU A 59 -12.31 -7.49 -12.39
N PHE A 60 -11.25 -7.98 -11.73
CA PHE A 60 -10.62 -7.30 -10.59
C PHE A 60 -10.20 -5.87 -10.94
N TYR A 61 -9.46 -5.69 -12.03
CA TYR A 61 -9.03 -4.35 -12.45
C TYR A 61 -10.19 -3.48 -12.93
N GLN A 62 -11.22 -4.04 -13.54
CA GLN A 62 -12.43 -3.30 -13.87
C GLN A 62 -13.11 -2.74 -12.61
N GLN A 63 -13.27 -3.54 -11.56
CA GLN A 63 -13.87 -3.10 -10.30
C GLN A 63 -12.99 -2.11 -9.56
N ALA A 64 -11.67 -2.34 -9.53
CA ALA A 64 -10.71 -1.40 -8.96
C ALA A 64 -10.77 -0.03 -9.66
N CYS A 65 -10.71 -0.01 -10.98
CA CYS A 65 -10.80 1.23 -11.77
C CYS A 65 -12.14 1.92 -11.56
N LYS A 66 -13.26 1.19 -11.57
CA LYS A 66 -14.58 1.76 -11.34
C LYS A 66 -14.66 2.48 -9.98
N SER A 67 -14.08 1.89 -8.93
CA SER A 67 -14.03 2.50 -7.61
C SER A 67 -13.10 3.71 -7.56
N LEU A 68 -11.93 3.62 -8.17
CA LEU A 68 -10.97 4.72 -8.23
C LEU A 68 -11.49 5.89 -9.09
N ASP A 69 -12.20 5.62 -10.18
CA ASP A 69 -12.86 6.64 -11.02
C ASP A 69 -13.92 7.44 -10.23
N GLU A 70 -14.64 6.78 -9.29
CA GLU A 70 -15.59 7.45 -8.39
C GLU A 70 -14.90 8.23 -7.26
N LEU A 71 -13.75 7.75 -6.78
CA LEU A 71 -12.98 8.39 -5.70
C LEU A 71 -12.16 9.59 -6.19
N GLN A 72 -11.67 9.55 -7.42
CA GLN A 72 -10.76 10.58 -7.93
C GLN A 72 -11.31 12.01 -7.84
N PRO A 73 -12.51 12.35 -8.33
CA PRO A 73 -13.03 13.71 -8.22
C PRO A 73 -13.24 14.14 -6.77
N TYR A 74 -13.67 13.22 -5.92
CA TYR A 74 -13.89 13.45 -4.49
C TYR A 74 -12.58 13.74 -3.75
N CYS A 75 -11.57 12.92 -3.94
CA CYS A 75 -10.23 13.12 -3.38
C CYS A 75 -9.60 14.43 -3.85
N LYS A 76 -9.79 14.78 -5.14
CA LYS A 76 -9.28 16.02 -5.71
C LYS A 76 -9.95 17.26 -5.09
N GLU A 77 -11.26 17.22 -4.89
CA GLU A 77 -12.01 18.30 -4.23
C GLU A 77 -11.50 18.58 -2.82
N LEU A 78 -11.23 17.52 -2.06
CA LEU A 78 -10.77 17.62 -0.67
C LEU A 78 -9.25 17.75 -0.52
N GLY A 79 -8.49 17.65 -1.61
CA GLY A 79 -7.03 17.75 -1.60
C GLY A 79 -6.34 16.59 -0.86
N VAL A 80 -6.94 15.40 -0.89
CA VAL A 80 -6.41 14.17 -0.27
C VAL A 80 -6.05 13.17 -1.35
N LYS A 81 -4.88 12.56 -1.26
CA LYS A 81 -4.40 11.50 -2.17
C LYS A 81 -4.68 10.12 -1.60
N ILE A 82 -4.81 9.14 -2.49
CA ILE A 82 -4.78 7.73 -2.14
C ILE A 82 -3.38 7.20 -2.40
N CYS A 83 -2.78 6.52 -1.41
CA CYS A 83 -1.53 5.81 -1.54
C CYS A 83 -1.80 4.30 -1.46
N LEU A 84 -1.46 3.56 -2.50
CA LEU A 84 -1.52 2.10 -2.48
C LEU A 84 -0.28 1.57 -1.78
N GLU A 85 -0.48 0.65 -0.85
CA GLU A 85 0.60 0.02 -0.12
C GLU A 85 1.10 -1.24 -0.83
N ASN A 86 2.41 -1.44 -0.85
CA ASN A 86 2.99 -2.72 -1.23
C ASN A 86 2.74 -3.74 -0.12
N LEU A 87 2.18 -4.88 -0.49
CA LEU A 87 1.80 -5.94 0.44
C LEU A 87 2.70 -7.16 0.24
N PHE A 88 2.75 -8.08 1.21
CA PHE A 88 3.63 -9.25 1.13
C PHE A 88 2.97 -10.52 0.57
N GLU A 89 1.67 -10.51 0.29
CA GLU A 89 0.92 -11.68 -0.20
C GLU A 89 1.10 -11.95 -1.70
N ALA A 90 1.64 -10.98 -2.44
CA ALA A 90 1.90 -11.12 -3.86
C ALA A 90 3.39 -10.98 -4.18
N SER A 91 3.83 -11.63 -5.26
CA SER A 91 5.22 -11.51 -5.71
C SER A 91 5.59 -10.09 -6.15
N ALA A 92 6.89 -9.79 -6.19
CA ALA A 92 7.39 -8.51 -6.66
C ALA A 92 6.88 -8.16 -8.07
N GLU A 93 6.88 -9.14 -8.98
CA GLU A 93 6.43 -8.98 -10.37
C GLU A 93 4.95 -8.63 -10.43
N ALA A 94 4.11 -9.32 -9.64
CA ALA A 94 2.68 -9.06 -9.61
C ALA A 94 2.35 -7.67 -9.04
N GLN A 95 3.08 -7.23 -8.04
CA GLN A 95 2.92 -5.89 -7.46
C GLN A 95 3.38 -4.79 -8.45
N ILE A 96 4.52 -5.00 -9.12
CA ILE A 96 5.00 -4.05 -10.14
C ILE A 96 3.99 -3.94 -11.29
N GLU A 97 3.45 -5.07 -11.77
CA GLU A 97 2.40 -5.06 -12.78
C GLU A 97 1.17 -4.26 -12.33
N GLN A 98 0.73 -4.46 -11.09
CA GLN A 98 -0.39 -3.71 -10.49
C GLN A 98 -0.11 -2.20 -10.46
N PHE A 99 1.04 -1.81 -9.94
CA PHE A 99 1.40 -0.39 -9.84
C PHE A 99 1.59 0.24 -11.22
N ASP A 100 2.27 -0.43 -12.15
CA ASP A 100 2.43 0.07 -13.53
C ASP A 100 1.08 0.28 -14.21
N TYR A 101 0.14 -0.67 -14.06
CA TYR A 101 -1.19 -0.56 -14.64
C TYR A 101 -1.97 0.64 -14.06
N LEU A 102 -2.01 0.77 -12.74
CA LEU A 102 -2.80 1.80 -12.07
C LEU A 102 -2.15 3.18 -12.18
N PHE A 103 -0.83 3.28 -12.03
CA PHE A 103 -0.12 4.55 -12.16
C PHE A 103 -0.02 5.04 -13.61
N GLY A 104 -0.12 4.15 -14.59
CA GLY A 104 -0.29 4.52 -15.99
C GLY A 104 -1.67 5.11 -16.30
N ARG A 105 -2.70 4.77 -15.51
CA ARG A 105 -4.08 5.22 -15.68
C ARG A 105 -4.41 6.48 -14.88
N TYR A 106 -3.89 6.60 -13.66
CA TYR A 106 -4.24 7.67 -12.74
C TYR A 106 -3.08 8.64 -12.52
N PRO A 107 -3.36 9.97 -12.41
CA PRO A 107 -2.31 10.97 -12.20
C PRO A 107 -1.74 10.92 -10.76
N ALA A 108 -0.52 11.42 -10.59
CA ALA A 108 0.20 11.41 -9.31
C ALA A 108 -0.39 12.35 -8.24
N ASP A 109 -1.22 13.30 -8.63
CA ASP A 109 -1.95 14.15 -7.69
C ASP A 109 -3.17 13.45 -7.06
N PHE A 110 -3.52 12.26 -7.54
CA PHE A 110 -4.60 11.43 -7.00
C PHE A 110 -4.09 10.11 -6.41
N LEU A 111 -3.29 9.35 -7.18
CA LEU A 111 -2.87 8.00 -6.80
C LEU A 111 -1.36 7.91 -6.67
N GLY A 112 -0.88 7.51 -5.50
CA GLY A 112 0.53 7.34 -5.19
C GLY A 112 0.83 6.00 -4.53
N LEU A 113 2.06 5.89 -4.06
CA LEU A 113 2.61 4.70 -3.41
C LEU A 113 2.86 4.98 -1.92
N CYS A 114 2.47 4.05 -1.08
CA CYS A 114 2.96 3.87 0.27
C CYS A 114 3.98 2.72 0.27
N ILE A 115 5.21 2.98 0.66
CA ILE A 115 6.20 1.92 0.82
C ILE A 115 6.22 1.46 2.27
N ASP A 116 5.71 0.24 2.51
CA ASP A 116 5.99 -0.50 3.73
C ASP A 116 7.31 -1.26 3.57
N THR A 117 8.27 -0.91 4.43
CA THR A 117 9.64 -1.45 4.36
C THR A 117 9.72 -2.91 4.78
N GLY A 118 8.92 -3.32 5.75
CA GLY A 118 8.84 -4.71 6.22
C GLY A 118 8.20 -5.63 5.17
N HIS A 119 7.08 -5.21 4.58
CA HIS A 119 6.45 -5.94 3.48
C HIS A 119 7.40 -6.09 2.29
N ALA A 120 8.08 -5.01 1.90
CA ALA A 120 9.05 -5.08 0.81
C ALA A 120 10.22 -6.01 1.13
N ASN A 121 10.68 -6.03 2.40
CA ASN A 121 11.73 -6.95 2.84
C ASN A 121 11.30 -8.42 2.76
N LEU A 122 10.04 -8.73 3.04
CA LEU A 122 9.48 -10.08 2.89
C LEU A 122 9.37 -10.53 1.44
N VAL A 123 9.10 -9.61 0.51
CA VAL A 123 8.91 -9.91 -0.91
C VAL A 123 10.22 -10.08 -1.68
N GLY A 124 11.18 -9.17 -1.46
CA GLY A 124 12.42 -9.17 -2.23
C GLY A 124 13.59 -8.48 -1.55
N GLY A 125 13.52 -8.29 -0.22
CA GLY A 125 14.59 -7.70 0.56
C GLY A 125 14.87 -6.24 0.19
N ASN A 126 16.08 -5.79 0.51
CA ASN A 126 16.55 -4.43 0.25
C ASN A 126 16.47 -4.04 -1.24
N GLU A 127 16.62 -5.00 -2.15
CA GLU A 127 16.53 -4.72 -3.59
C GLU A 127 15.11 -4.37 -4.02
N PHE A 128 14.09 -4.95 -3.40
CA PHE A 128 12.70 -4.57 -3.70
C PHE A 128 12.33 -3.21 -3.12
N ILE A 129 12.79 -2.86 -1.92
CA ILE A 129 12.67 -1.51 -1.35
C ILE A 129 13.27 -0.49 -2.33
N LYS A 130 14.49 -0.75 -2.80
CA LYS A 130 15.19 0.11 -3.76
C LYS A 130 14.43 0.22 -5.09
N LEU A 131 13.94 -0.89 -5.61
CA LEU A 131 13.16 -0.92 -6.84
C LEU A 131 11.91 -0.04 -6.73
N LEU A 132 11.11 -0.20 -5.68
CA LEU A 132 9.91 0.60 -5.46
C LEU A 132 10.24 2.10 -5.35
N ALA A 133 11.21 2.46 -4.50
CA ALA A 133 11.58 3.84 -4.24
C ALA A 133 12.19 4.55 -5.46
N THR A 134 12.87 3.82 -6.37
CA THR A 134 13.47 4.40 -7.57
C THR A 134 12.51 4.42 -8.75
N ARG A 135 11.76 3.33 -8.97
CA ARG A 135 10.80 3.23 -10.08
C ARG A 135 9.65 4.20 -9.95
N TYR A 136 9.15 4.40 -8.72
CA TYR A 136 7.99 5.23 -8.41
C TYR A 136 8.35 6.45 -7.56
N ALA A 137 9.55 7.01 -7.75
CA ALA A 137 10.06 8.15 -6.96
C ALA A 137 9.13 9.38 -7.01
N ASP A 138 8.46 9.60 -8.14
CA ASP A 138 7.48 10.66 -8.36
C ASP A 138 6.09 10.39 -7.75
N ARG A 139 5.88 9.17 -7.22
CA ARG A 139 4.63 8.69 -6.62
C ARG A 139 4.76 8.26 -5.17
N PHE A 140 5.96 8.32 -4.63
CA PHE A 140 6.26 7.92 -3.27
C PHE A 140 5.82 9.02 -2.29
N PHE A 141 4.60 8.92 -1.76
CA PHE A 141 3.99 9.93 -0.90
C PHE A 141 3.71 9.48 0.52
N CYS A 142 3.79 8.21 0.81
CA CYS A 142 3.58 7.64 2.13
C CYS A 142 4.58 6.53 2.42
N GLN A 143 4.84 6.25 3.68
CA GLN A 143 5.69 5.14 4.09
C GLN A 143 5.27 4.61 5.46
N HIS A 144 5.40 3.29 5.62
CA HIS A 144 5.35 2.58 6.88
C HIS A 144 6.74 2.02 7.16
N LEU A 145 7.37 2.51 8.22
CA LEU A 145 8.71 2.09 8.59
C LEU A 145 8.65 1.05 9.69
N ASN A 146 9.02 -0.14 9.37
CA ASN A 146 9.22 -1.26 10.29
C ASN A 146 10.31 -2.19 9.75
N ASP A 147 10.81 -3.07 10.58
CA ASP A 147 11.88 -4.01 10.24
C ASP A 147 11.46 -5.45 10.53
N ASN A 148 12.06 -6.39 9.82
CA ASN A 148 11.95 -7.82 10.06
C ASN A 148 13.18 -8.55 9.53
N LYS A 149 13.30 -9.85 9.86
CA LYS A 149 14.39 -10.72 9.42
C LYS A 149 14.11 -11.50 8.13
N GLY A 150 13.06 -11.10 7.39
CA GLY A 150 12.56 -11.92 6.29
C GLY A 150 11.68 -13.08 6.75
N TRP A 151 11.41 -14.02 5.84
CA TRP A 151 10.63 -15.21 6.17
C TRP A 151 11.41 -16.19 7.05
N GLY A 152 10.74 -16.76 8.04
CA GLY A 152 11.33 -17.73 8.96
C GLY A 152 10.41 -18.09 10.13
N LYS A 153 10.96 -18.80 11.13
CA LYS A 153 10.24 -19.19 12.35
C LYS A 153 10.82 -18.53 13.60
N GLU A 154 11.91 -17.81 13.45
CA GLU A 154 12.58 -17.15 14.57
C GLU A 154 11.87 -15.84 14.93
N ASP A 155 12.10 -15.37 16.15
CA ASP A 155 11.61 -14.06 16.58
C ASP A 155 12.15 -12.95 15.68
N GLY A 156 11.24 -12.05 15.26
CA GLY A 156 11.52 -10.99 14.29
C GLY A 156 11.40 -11.41 12.82
N CYS A 157 11.06 -12.67 12.52
CA CYS A 157 10.72 -13.12 11.16
C CYS A 157 9.23 -12.89 10.85
N GLY A 158 8.90 -12.92 9.54
CA GLY A 158 7.56 -12.62 9.04
C GLY A 158 7.25 -11.14 9.16
N ASP A 159 5.97 -10.82 9.18
CA ASP A 159 5.46 -9.44 9.33
C ASP A 159 5.53 -8.99 10.81
N ALA A 160 6.78 -8.83 11.28
CA ALA A 160 7.08 -8.70 12.71
C ALA A 160 7.00 -7.27 13.25
N HIS A 161 6.92 -6.26 12.37
CA HIS A 161 6.82 -4.84 12.74
C HIS A 161 7.83 -4.41 13.82
N ARG A 162 9.10 -4.83 13.69
CA ARG A 162 10.18 -4.45 14.60
C ARG A 162 10.65 -3.01 14.36
N LEU A 163 11.32 -2.44 15.35
CA LEU A 163 11.89 -1.10 15.21
C LEU A 163 12.93 -1.05 14.10
N PRO A 164 12.96 0.03 13.30
CA PRO A 164 13.99 0.27 12.31
C PRO A 164 15.40 0.09 12.85
N GLY A 165 16.18 -0.83 12.25
CA GLY A 165 17.55 -1.13 12.64
C GLY A 165 17.73 -2.33 13.57
N GLU A 166 16.66 -2.98 13.99
CA GLU A 166 16.73 -4.19 14.82
C GLU A 166 16.93 -5.48 14.02
N CYS A 167 16.64 -5.45 12.69
CA CYS A 167 16.65 -6.66 11.89
C CYS A 167 17.54 -6.55 10.64
N SER A 168 17.00 -6.83 9.43
CA SER A 168 17.84 -7.06 8.25
C SER A 168 17.80 -5.95 7.19
N ILE A 169 16.96 -4.93 7.36
CA ILE A 169 16.84 -3.85 6.38
C ILE A 169 18.06 -2.92 6.43
N ASP A 170 18.63 -2.59 5.27
CA ASP A 170 19.68 -1.57 5.15
C ASP A 170 19.09 -0.16 5.29
N TRP A 171 18.93 0.28 6.52
CA TRP A 171 18.36 1.58 6.86
C TRP A 171 19.18 2.76 6.34
N LYS A 172 20.48 2.60 6.18
CA LYS A 172 21.33 3.66 5.62
C LYS A 172 21.01 3.90 4.15
N GLU A 173 20.83 2.84 3.38
CA GLU A 173 20.45 2.94 1.97
C GLU A 173 18.98 3.34 1.84
N THR A 174 18.08 2.74 2.60
CA THR A 174 16.64 3.08 2.61
C THR A 174 16.43 4.57 2.86
N MET A 175 17.09 5.16 3.86
CA MET A 175 16.95 6.59 4.15
C MET A 175 17.57 7.50 3.09
N LYS A 176 18.56 7.05 2.32
CA LYS A 176 19.03 7.79 1.14
C LYS A 176 17.98 7.81 0.03
N LEU A 177 17.33 6.67 -0.21
CA LEU A 177 16.25 6.57 -1.21
C LEU A 177 15.07 7.47 -0.84
N VAL A 178 14.64 7.45 0.42
CA VAL A 178 13.59 8.36 0.92
C VAL A 178 13.97 9.82 0.69
N ARG A 179 15.19 10.22 1.01
CA ARG A 179 15.66 11.61 0.81
C ARG A 179 15.79 12.00 -0.66
N ALA A 180 16.02 11.02 -1.55
CA ALA A 180 16.11 11.26 -2.99
C ALA A 180 14.74 11.29 -3.68
N SER A 181 13.67 10.88 -3.00
CA SER A 181 12.30 10.89 -3.49
C SER A 181 11.62 12.25 -3.28
N ALA A 182 10.38 12.38 -3.77
CA ALA A 182 9.52 13.54 -3.52
C ALA A 182 8.82 13.50 -2.13
N TYR A 183 9.26 12.63 -1.22
CA TYR A 183 8.66 12.45 0.09
C TYR A 183 8.93 13.66 1.02
N GLU A 184 7.86 14.33 1.46
CA GLU A 184 7.92 15.53 2.31
C GLU A 184 7.13 15.37 3.63
N GLN A 185 6.50 14.21 3.84
CA GLN A 185 5.62 13.98 5.00
C GLN A 185 6.41 13.48 6.23
N PRO A 186 5.82 13.53 7.43
CA PRO A 186 6.41 12.93 8.63
C PRO A 186 6.62 11.42 8.46
N PHE A 187 7.68 10.89 9.06
CA PHE A 187 7.93 9.46 9.08
C PHE A 187 6.89 8.73 9.94
N VAL A 188 6.27 7.71 9.36
CA VAL A 188 5.30 6.86 10.06
C VAL A 188 6.01 5.56 10.46
N MET A 189 6.17 5.37 11.77
CA MET A 189 6.67 4.13 12.34
C MET A 189 5.48 3.20 12.57
N GLU A 190 5.41 2.11 11.83
CA GLU A 190 4.40 1.07 12.02
C GLU A 190 5.02 -0.10 12.76
N VAL A 191 5.19 0.06 14.07
CA VAL A 191 5.90 -0.89 14.92
C VAL A 191 4.98 -1.49 15.96
N SER A 192 5.14 -2.79 16.20
CA SER A 192 4.43 -3.50 17.25
C SER A 192 5.13 -3.31 18.59
N LYS A 193 4.35 -3.13 19.66
CA LYS A 193 4.88 -3.16 21.01
C LYS A 193 5.39 -4.58 21.30
N PRO A 194 6.60 -4.75 21.86
CA PRO A 194 7.06 -6.07 22.29
C PRO A 194 6.08 -6.71 23.29
N GLU A 195 5.83 -8.01 23.14
CA GLU A 195 5.00 -8.73 24.11
C GLU A 195 5.66 -8.68 25.51
N GLY A 196 4.91 -8.19 26.51
CA GLY A 196 5.34 -8.17 27.91
C GLY A 196 5.83 -6.82 28.44
N GLU A 197 5.83 -5.74 27.69
CA GLU A 197 6.05 -4.39 28.18
C GLU A 197 4.72 -3.64 28.35
N ASP A 198 4.19 -3.58 29.54
CA ASP A 198 3.05 -2.74 29.96
C ASP A 198 3.47 -1.29 30.24
#